data_0fc4ba11d853a9758e0df96db02a1ef6
#
_entry.id   0fc4ba11d853a9758e0df96db02a1ef6
#
_cell.length_a   1.000
_cell.length_b   1.000
_cell.length_c   1.000
_cell.angle_alpha   90.00
_cell.angle_beta   90.00
_cell.angle_gamma   90.00
#
_symmetry.space_group_name_H-M   'P 1'
#
loop_
_entity.id
_entity.type
_entity.pdbx_description
1 polymer ?
#
loop_
_entity_poly.entity_id
_entity_poly.type
_entity_poly.pdbx_seq_one_letter_code
_entity_poly.pdbx_strand_id
1 'polypeptide(L)'
;MNRLIIFFLLISFGAVGQNENESSEYFKMTETDSLYCIAIEKYIVEIDSFYNKHSNQKQQNKIFIEYQDYLMRIPDSINGYEIKKIGLENRKKVFRTNRNKLRYVKISPLSISDGQFNITLIPYFAELKGGRNLHLSLSDWTKVLFEFKNGRLTYEKTENGGI
;
A
#
# COMPACT_ATOMS: atom_id res chain seq x y z
N MET A 1 19.73 54.15 -37.26
CA MET A 1 19.44 53.90 -35.82
C MET A 1 18.48 52.72 -35.65
N ASN A 2 18.79 51.53 -36.14
CA ASN A 2 17.87 50.35 -36.03
C ASN A 2 18.60 49.02 -36.13
N ARG A 3 19.79 48.88 -35.51
CA ARG A 3 20.54 47.59 -35.54
C ARG A 3 20.91 47.07 -34.14
N LEU A 4 20.35 47.62 -33.07
CA LEU A 4 20.74 47.26 -31.72
C LEU A 4 19.65 46.49 -30.93
N ILE A 5 18.49 46.23 -31.52
CA ILE A 5 17.34 45.59 -30.82
C ILE A 5 17.27 44.06 -31.03
N ILE A 6 17.99 43.51 -31.99
CA ILE A 6 17.90 42.05 -32.35
C ILE A 6 18.80 41.17 -31.47
N PHE A 7 19.74 41.74 -30.73
CA PHE A 7 20.72 40.92 -29.94
C PHE A 7 20.22 40.51 -28.54
N PHE A 8 19.12 41.06 -28.04
CA PHE A 8 18.60 40.77 -26.71
C PHE A 8 17.54 39.65 -26.67
N LEU A 9 17.10 39.14 -27.80
CA LEU A 9 16.06 38.09 -27.88
C LEU A 9 16.59 36.64 -27.99
N LEU A 10 17.90 36.46 -28.00
CA LEU A 10 18.52 35.11 -28.16
C LEU A 10 19.11 34.54 -26.88
N ILE A 11 18.98 35.20 -25.71
CA ILE A 11 19.56 34.71 -24.44
C ILE A 11 18.51 34.08 -23.50
N SER A 12 17.25 34.07 -23.87
CA SER A 12 16.17 33.60 -22.97
C SER A 12 15.66 32.17 -23.22
N PHE A 13 16.34 31.35 -24.03
CA PHE A 13 15.95 29.96 -24.29
C PHE A 13 16.90 28.90 -23.69
N GLY A 14 17.78 29.28 -22.78
CA GLY A 14 18.79 28.38 -22.21
C GLY A 14 18.60 27.93 -20.78
N ALA A 15 17.40 28.04 -20.18
CA ALA A 15 17.20 27.70 -18.77
C ALA A 15 15.91 26.91 -18.50
N VAL A 16 15.59 25.92 -19.33
CA VAL A 16 14.55 24.91 -19.01
C VAL A 16 15.13 23.55 -19.37
N GLY A 17 16.06 23.08 -18.59
CA GLY A 17 16.71 21.79 -18.77
C GLY A 17 17.39 21.35 -17.48
N GLN A 18 16.68 21.41 -16.35
CA GLN A 18 17.16 20.79 -15.12
C GLN A 18 15.98 20.22 -14.35
N ASN A 19 16.14 18.93 -14.04
CA ASN A 19 15.40 18.15 -13.02
C ASN A 19 14.22 17.30 -13.48
N GLU A 20 14.35 16.54 -14.58
CA GLU A 20 13.54 15.32 -14.76
C GLU A 20 14.13 14.11 -13.99
N ASN A 21 15.37 14.17 -13.51
CA ASN A 21 16.03 13.04 -12.85
C ASN A 21 15.81 12.97 -11.32
N GLU A 22 15.51 14.08 -10.64
CA GLU A 22 15.29 14.05 -9.18
C GLU A 22 13.91 13.49 -8.81
N SER A 23 12.88 13.69 -9.64
CA SER A 23 11.55 13.15 -9.35
C SER A 23 11.45 11.64 -9.50
N SER A 24 12.30 11.01 -10.33
CA SER A 24 12.29 9.56 -10.53
C SER A 24 12.95 8.79 -9.39
N GLU A 25 13.88 9.39 -8.67
CA GLU A 25 14.58 8.74 -7.56
C GLU A 25 13.71 8.63 -6.30
N TYR A 26 12.80 9.58 -6.07
CA TYR A 26 11.83 9.54 -4.97
C TYR A 26 10.76 8.44 -5.11
N PHE A 27 10.52 7.93 -6.31
CA PHE A 27 9.52 6.88 -6.58
C PHE A 27 10.12 5.48 -6.70
N LYS A 28 11.44 5.33 -6.57
CA LYS A 28 12.06 4.00 -6.62
C LYS A 28 11.72 3.23 -5.35
N MET A 29 11.11 2.07 -5.51
CA MET A 29 10.83 1.16 -4.40
C MET A 29 12.11 0.76 -3.70
N THR A 30 12.10 0.82 -2.37
CA THR A 30 13.18 0.31 -1.53
C THR A 30 13.04 -1.21 -1.35
N GLU A 31 14.07 -1.86 -0.80
CA GLU A 31 13.99 -3.28 -0.41
C GLU A 31 12.83 -3.50 0.58
N THR A 32 12.67 -2.61 1.55
CA THR A 32 11.57 -2.68 2.53
C THR A 32 10.20 -2.54 1.88
N ASP A 33 10.03 -1.64 0.90
CA ASP A 33 8.78 -1.52 0.14
C ASP A 33 8.44 -2.83 -0.57
N SER A 34 9.45 -3.52 -1.11
CA SER A 34 9.29 -4.83 -1.77
C SER A 34 8.79 -5.90 -0.79
N LEU A 35 9.24 -5.89 0.46
CA LEU A 35 8.76 -6.82 1.49
C LEU A 35 7.28 -6.58 1.81
N TYR A 36 6.83 -5.33 1.87
CA TYR A 36 5.40 -5.02 2.03
C TYR A 36 4.58 -5.48 0.83
N CYS A 37 5.09 -5.32 -0.39
CA CYS A 37 4.40 -5.86 -1.58
C CYS A 37 4.26 -7.37 -1.51
N ILE A 38 5.33 -8.10 -1.14
CA ILE A 38 5.30 -9.55 -0.93
C ILE A 38 4.27 -9.92 0.14
N ALA A 39 4.24 -9.20 1.26
CA ALA A 39 3.28 -9.46 2.32
C ALA A 39 1.82 -9.29 1.86
N ILE A 40 1.54 -8.24 1.08
CA ILE A 40 0.21 -8.03 0.49
C ILE A 40 -0.12 -9.12 -0.55
N GLU A 41 0.82 -9.54 -1.38
CA GLU A 41 0.64 -10.66 -2.33
C GLU A 41 0.26 -11.94 -1.61
N LYS A 42 0.96 -12.31 -0.55
CA LYS A 42 0.66 -13.51 0.25
C LYS A 42 -0.72 -13.41 0.89
N TYR A 43 -1.08 -12.25 1.43
CA TYR A 43 -2.42 -12.01 1.95
C TYR A 43 -3.51 -12.16 0.88
N ILE A 44 -3.28 -11.70 -0.35
CA ILE A 44 -4.20 -11.88 -1.49
C ILE A 44 -4.40 -13.38 -1.78
N VAL A 45 -3.33 -14.17 -1.81
CA VAL A 45 -3.40 -15.62 -2.03
C VAL A 45 -4.27 -16.31 -0.96
N GLU A 46 -4.12 -15.92 0.31
CA GLU A 46 -4.95 -16.46 1.39
C GLU A 46 -6.43 -16.09 1.23
N ILE A 47 -6.72 -14.84 0.89
CA ILE A 47 -8.08 -14.38 0.60
C ILE A 47 -8.69 -15.18 -0.54
N ASP A 48 -7.99 -15.33 -1.67
CA ASP A 48 -8.47 -16.06 -2.84
C ASP A 48 -8.73 -17.53 -2.49
N SER A 49 -7.82 -18.16 -1.75
CA SER A 49 -7.97 -19.53 -1.28
C SER A 49 -9.22 -19.71 -0.40
N PHE A 50 -9.46 -18.75 0.51
CA PHE A 50 -10.63 -18.78 1.39
C PHE A 50 -11.95 -18.65 0.60
N TYR A 51 -12.04 -17.66 -0.29
CA TYR A 51 -13.26 -17.41 -1.06
C TYR A 51 -13.54 -18.52 -2.07
N ASN A 52 -12.53 -19.06 -2.73
CA ASN A 52 -12.70 -20.20 -3.65
C ASN A 52 -13.26 -21.46 -2.95
N LYS A 53 -12.97 -21.61 -1.65
CA LYS A 53 -13.45 -22.76 -0.87
C LYS A 53 -14.85 -22.54 -0.26
N HIS A 54 -15.22 -21.30 0.06
CA HIS A 54 -16.35 -21.02 0.95
C HIS A 54 -17.42 -20.10 0.36
N SER A 55 -17.22 -19.54 -0.82
CA SER A 55 -18.15 -18.54 -1.35
C SER A 55 -18.40 -18.66 -2.84
N ASN A 56 -19.69 -18.68 -3.22
CA ASN A 56 -20.13 -18.47 -4.60
C ASN A 56 -20.23 -16.97 -4.96
N GLN A 57 -19.83 -16.07 -4.07
CA GLN A 57 -19.91 -14.64 -4.30
C GLN A 57 -18.65 -14.15 -5.01
N LYS A 58 -18.84 -13.35 -6.06
CA LYS A 58 -17.73 -12.68 -6.75
C LYS A 58 -17.06 -11.72 -5.79
N GLN A 59 -15.82 -12.01 -5.44
CA GLN A 59 -15.01 -11.15 -4.59
C GLN A 59 -14.77 -9.80 -5.29
N GLN A 60 -14.79 -8.72 -4.51
CA GLN A 60 -14.29 -7.43 -4.99
C GLN A 60 -12.76 -7.49 -5.03
N ASN A 61 -12.15 -7.32 -6.21
CA ASN A 61 -10.70 -7.24 -6.37
C ASN A 61 -10.19 -5.88 -5.84
N LYS A 62 -10.45 -5.62 -4.54
CA LYS A 62 -10.11 -4.36 -3.89
C LYS A 62 -9.75 -4.59 -2.43
N ILE A 63 -8.61 -4.04 -2.01
CA ILE A 63 -8.12 -4.09 -0.63
C ILE A 63 -8.03 -2.66 -0.10
N PHE A 64 -8.63 -2.42 1.06
CA PHE A 64 -8.58 -1.15 1.76
C PHE A 64 -7.56 -1.24 2.89
N ILE A 65 -6.46 -0.51 2.77
CA ILE A 65 -5.33 -0.53 3.71
C ILE A 65 -5.31 0.78 4.51
N GLU A 66 -5.10 0.70 5.82
CA GLU A 66 -4.78 1.88 6.63
C GLU A 66 -3.51 2.54 6.10
N TYR A 67 -3.60 3.84 5.78
CA TYR A 67 -2.40 4.58 5.35
C TYR A 67 -1.44 4.74 6.53
N GLN A 68 -0.19 4.41 6.26
CA GLN A 68 0.96 4.65 7.12
C GLN A 68 2.12 5.10 6.23
N ASP A 69 3.01 5.93 6.75
CA ASP A 69 4.11 6.52 5.96
C ASP A 69 5.03 5.47 5.33
N TYR A 70 5.27 4.37 6.03
CA TYR A 70 6.06 3.24 5.50
C TYR A 70 5.36 2.45 4.38
N LEU A 71 4.08 2.74 4.10
CA LEU A 71 3.31 2.15 2.98
C LEU A 71 3.13 3.13 1.82
N MET A 72 3.78 4.30 1.86
CA MET A 72 3.58 5.35 0.86
C MET A 72 3.87 4.87 -0.56
N ARG A 73 4.93 4.05 -0.74
CA ARG A 73 5.40 3.59 -2.05
C ARG A 73 4.77 2.28 -2.54
N ILE A 74 3.83 1.70 -1.80
CA ILE A 74 3.10 0.53 -2.26
C ILE A 74 2.28 0.92 -3.50
N PRO A 75 2.35 0.15 -4.60
CA PRO A 75 1.62 0.43 -5.82
C PRO A 75 0.10 0.36 -5.62
N ASP A 76 -0.64 1.04 -6.49
CA ASP A 76 -2.11 1.07 -6.42
C ASP A 76 -2.77 -0.23 -6.92
N SER A 77 -1.98 -1.19 -7.40
CA SER A 77 -2.45 -2.53 -7.80
C SER A 77 -1.39 -3.59 -7.53
N ILE A 78 -1.79 -4.72 -6.95
CA ILE A 78 -0.97 -5.91 -6.71
C ILE A 78 -1.79 -7.13 -7.08
N ASN A 79 -1.26 -8.02 -7.93
CA ASN A 79 -1.89 -9.26 -8.38
C ASN A 79 -3.36 -9.11 -8.84
N GLY A 80 -3.66 -8.02 -9.56
CA GLY A 80 -5.00 -7.73 -10.05
C GLY A 80 -5.96 -7.14 -9.01
N TYR A 81 -5.52 -6.91 -7.79
CA TYR A 81 -6.28 -6.21 -6.75
C TYR A 81 -5.94 -4.72 -6.73
N GLU A 82 -6.97 -3.89 -6.70
CA GLU A 82 -6.82 -2.45 -6.46
C GLU A 82 -6.50 -2.21 -4.98
N ILE A 83 -5.42 -1.50 -4.69
CA ILE A 83 -4.99 -1.15 -3.34
C ILE A 83 -5.44 0.26 -3.02
N LYS A 84 -6.35 0.40 -2.06
CA LYS A 84 -6.87 1.70 -1.58
C LYS A 84 -6.29 2.05 -0.23
N LYS A 85 -5.38 3.02 -0.19
CA LYS A 85 -4.81 3.57 1.05
C LYS A 85 -5.83 4.55 1.68
N ILE A 86 -6.17 4.31 2.94
CA ILE A 86 -7.15 5.13 3.68
C ILE A 86 -6.43 5.89 4.79
N GLY A 87 -6.26 7.20 4.59
CA GLY A 87 -5.79 8.16 5.59
C GLY A 87 -6.94 8.97 6.19
N LEU A 88 -6.61 9.90 7.07
CA LEU A 88 -7.60 10.76 7.73
C LEU A 88 -8.37 11.63 6.73
N GLU A 89 -7.69 12.11 5.69
CA GLU A 89 -8.19 13.02 4.67
C GLU A 89 -9.24 12.39 3.76
N ASN A 90 -9.11 11.10 3.42
CA ASN A 90 -10.00 10.41 2.48
C ASN A 90 -10.97 9.41 3.15
N ARG A 91 -10.75 9.06 4.41
CA ARG A 91 -11.51 8.04 5.15
C ARG A 91 -13.02 8.21 5.03
N LYS A 92 -13.53 9.40 5.32
CA LYS A 92 -14.97 9.67 5.27
C LYS A 92 -15.56 9.44 3.88
N LYS A 93 -14.86 9.84 2.82
CA LYS A 93 -15.28 9.63 1.43
C LYS A 93 -15.30 8.14 1.09
N VAL A 94 -14.22 7.43 1.39
CA VAL A 94 -14.09 6.00 1.09
C VAL A 94 -15.16 5.19 1.81
N PHE A 95 -15.38 5.42 3.11
CA PHE A 95 -16.42 4.71 3.86
C PHE A 95 -17.83 5.00 3.32
N ARG A 96 -18.17 6.25 3.03
CA ARG A 96 -19.48 6.61 2.46
C ARG A 96 -19.75 5.89 1.13
N THR A 97 -18.76 5.83 0.25
CA THR A 97 -18.88 5.12 -1.05
C THR A 97 -19.12 3.62 -0.85
N ASN A 98 -18.67 3.05 0.26
CA ASN A 98 -18.83 1.64 0.60
C ASN A 98 -19.93 1.41 1.66
N ARG A 99 -21.00 2.24 1.68
CA ARG A 99 -22.14 2.13 2.61
C ARG A 99 -21.73 2.16 4.08
N ASN A 100 -20.65 2.90 4.39
CA ASN A 100 -19.99 3.03 5.71
C ASN A 100 -19.42 1.73 6.29
N LYS A 101 -19.29 0.68 5.51
CA LYS A 101 -18.76 -0.62 5.94
C LYS A 101 -17.77 -1.15 4.90
N LEU A 102 -16.61 -1.63 5.38
CA LEU A 102 -15.64 -2.29 4.51
C LEU A 102 -14.70 -3.20 5.33
N ARG A 103 -14.00 -4.10 4.63
CA ARG A 103 -12.88 -4.84 5.21
C ARG A 103 -11.65 -3.94 5.20
N TYR A 104 -11.18 -3.55 6.37
CA TYR A 104 -10.12 -2.58 6.59
C TYR A 104 -8.87 -3.27 7.11
N VAL A 105 -7.80 -3.24 6.36
CA VAL A 105 -6.57 -3.97 6.67
C VAL A 105 -5.56 -3.03 7.31
N LYS A 106 -5.10 -3.37 8.51
CA LYS A 106 -3.92 -2.79 9.11
C LYS A 106 -2.71 -3.66 8.81
N ILE A 107 -1.62 -3.04 8.42
CA ILE A 107 -0.34 -3.72 8.18
C ILE A 107 0.63 -3.26 9.26
N SER A 108 1.29 -4.20 9.95
CA SER A 108 2.30 -3.85 10.94
C SER A 108 3.58 -3.34 10.28
N PRO A 109 4.39 -2.51 10.95
CA PRO A 109 5.77 -2.30 10.54
C PRO A 109 6.52 -3.63 10.47
N LEU A 110 7.53 -3.71 9.57
CA LEU A 110 8.48 -4.82 9.58
C LEU A 110 9.12 -4.89 10.97
N SER A 111 9.02 -6.03 11.61
CA SER A 111 9.43 -6.24 13.00
C SER A 111 10.13 -7.59 13.17
N ILE A 112 10.76 -7.77 14.33
CA ILE A 112 11.34 -9.05 14.72
C ILE A 112 10.57 -9.55 15.94
N SER A 113 10.03 -10.76 15.84
CA SER A 113 9.45 -11.48 16.97
C SER A 113 9.96 -12.93 16.94
N ASP A 114 10.32 -13.44 18.12
CA ASP A 114 10.87 -14.81 18.27
C ASP A 114 12.07 -15.09 17.35
N GLY A 115 12.89 -14.05 17.09
CA GLY A 115 14.06 -14.13 16.23
C GLY A 115 13.76 -14.13 14.72
N GLN A 116 12.50 -13.96 14.29
CA GLN A 116 12.10 -13.92 12.90
C GLN A 116 11.60 -12.55 12.47
N PHE A 117 11.99 -12.12 11.28
CA PHE A 117 11.44 -10.92 10.65
C PHE A 117 10.02 -11.20 10.17
N ASN A 118 9.10 -10.28 10.44
CA ASN A 118 7.71 -10.45 10.03
C ASN A 118 6.99 -9.15 9.72
N ILE A 119 5.95 -9.28 8.87
CA ILE A 119 4.93 -8.28 8.61
C ILE A 119 3.57 -8.95 8.86
N THR A 120 2.73 -8.35 9.69
CA THR A 120 1.40 -8.89 9.99
C THR A 120 0.33 -8.01 9.35
N LEU A 121 -0.58 -8.65 8.62
CA LEU A 121 -1.77 -8.01 8.06
C LEU A 121 -2.98 -8.42 8.91
N ILE A 122 -3.70 -7.43 9.41
CA ILE A 122 -4.83 -7.62 10.31
C ILE A 122 -6.06 -7.00 9.68
N PRO A 123 -6.94 -7.79 9.05
CA PRO A 123 -8.21 -7.30 8.53
C PRO A 123 -9.23 -7.10 9.66
N TYR A 124 -9.97 -6.04 9.56
CA TYR A 124 -11.09 -5.70 10.44
C TYR A 124 -12.36 -5.54 9.62
N PHE A 125 -13.46 -5.98 10.17
CA PHE A 125 -14.76 -5.45 9.75
C PHE A 125 -14.90 -4.05 10.33
N ALA A 126 -14.84 -3.04 9.46
CA ALA A 126 -14.84 -1.64 9.86
C ALA A 126 -16.18 -0.97 9.52
N GLU A 127 -16.75 -0.24 10.47
CA GLU A 127 -17.94 0.58 10.29
C GLU A 127 -17.69 2.02 10.74
N LEU A 128 -18.00 2.99 9.89
CA LEU A 128 -17.91 4.42 10.23
C LEU A 128 -19.28 4.94 10.68
N LYS A 129 -19.49 5.07 12.00
CA LYS A 129 -20.73 5.56 12.60
C LYS A 129 -20.71 7.09 12.75
N GLY A 130 -21.83 7.72 12.40
CA GLY A 130 -21.96 9.18 12.50
C GLY A 130 -20.92 9.97 11.69
N GLY A 131 -20.23 9.34 10.75
CA GLY A 131 -19.18 9.94 9.91
C GLY A 131 -17.88 10.30 10.64
N ARG A 132 -17.73 9.91 11.92
CA ARG A 132 -16.56 10.22 12.76
C ARG A 132 -16.02 9.00 13.51
N ASN A 133 -16.87 8.17 14.07
CA ASN A 133 -16.48 7.07 14.95
C ASN A 133 -16.23 5.80 14.12
N LEU A 134 -14.98 5.37 14.07
CA LEU A 134 -14.57 4.13 13.40
C LEU A 134 -14.65 2.98 14.40
N HIS A 135 -15.55 2.04 14.14
CA HIS A 135 -15.68 0.79 14.89
C HIS A 135 -14.97 -0.31 14.11
N LEU A 136 -14.10 -1.05 14.80
CA LEU A 136 -13.32 -2.13 14.23
C LEU A 136 -13.63 -3.42 14.98
N SER A 137 -14.00 -4.48 14.25
CA SER A 137 -14.15 -5.82 14.77
C SER A 137 -13.10 -6.72 14.14
N LEU A 138 -12.25 -7.33 14.98
CA LEU A 138 -11.19 -8.22 14.53
C LEU A 138 -11.79 -9.53 14.01
N SER A 139 -11.21 -10.10 12.95
CA SER A 139 -11.63 -11.40 12.41
C SER A 139 -10.51 -12.43 12.41
N ASP A 140 -9.39 -12.08 11.84
CA ASP A 140 -8.28 -12.96 11.53
C ASP A 140 -6.98 -12.16 11.42
N TRP A 141 -5.87 -12.84 11.19
CA TRP A 141 -4.61 -12.21 10.85
C TRP A 141 -3.79 -13.12 9.92
N THR A 142 -2.98 -12.49 9.09
CA THR A 142 -1.98 -13.13 8.24
C THR A 142 -0.61 -12.60 8.62
N LYS A 143 0.31 -13.45 9.06
CA LYS A 143 1.69 -13.11 9.37
C LYS A 143 2.60 -13.68 8.28
N VAL A 144 3.33 -12.80 7.62
CA VAL A 144 4.31 -13.16 6.59
C VAL A 144 5.69 -13.08 7.21
N LEU A 145 6.41 -14.20 7.17
CA LEU A 145 7.72 -14.36 7.76
C LEU A 145 8.80 -14.29 6.70
N PHE A 146 9.91 -13.69 7.08
CA PHE A 146 11.07 -13.50 6.22
C PHE A 146 12.31 -14.03 6.91
N GLU A 147 13.20 -14.64 6.14
CA GLU A 147 14.52 -15.08 6.57
C GLU A 147 15.61 -14.21 5.92
N PHE A 148 16.72 -14.03 6.64
CA PHE A 148 17.87 -13.31 6.09
C PHE A 148 18.81 -14.30 5.37
N LYS A 149 18.86 -14.18 4.04
CA LYS A 149 19.70 -15.01 3.17
C LYS A 149 20.47 -14.15 2.18
N ASN A 150 21.77 -14.42 2.02
CA ASN A 150 22.61 -13.76 1.01
C ASN A 150 22.56 -12.22 1.08
N GLY A 151 22.55 -11.67 2.30
CA GLY A 151 22.57 -10.22 2.53
C GLY A 151 21.22 -9.51 2.37
N ARG A 152 20.11 -10.23 2.20
CA ARG A 152 18.78 -9.66 2.05
C ARG A 152 17.70 -10.50 2.75
N LEU A 153 16.56 -9.87 3.04
CA LEU A 153 15.37 -10.58 3.51
C LEU A 153 14.63 -11.22 2.33
N THR A 154 14.29 -12.49 2.48
CA THR A 154 13.52 -13.28 1.51
C THR A 154 12.31 -13.90 2.19
N TYR A 155 11.21 -14.05 1.45
CA TYR A 155 10.01 -14.72 1.95
C TYR A 155 10.33 -16.14 2.42
N GLU A 156 9.87 -16.50 3.60
CA GLU A 156 10.01 -17.84 4.16
C GLU A 156 8.67 -18.59 4.13
N LYS A 157 7.69 -18.09 4.87
CA LYS A 157 6.37 -18.73 4.99
C LYS A 157 5.29 -17.73 5.40
N THR A 158 4.04 -18.17 5.33
CA THR A 158 2.87 -17.45 5.83
C THR A 158 2.21 -18.25 6.93
N GLU A 159 1.80 -17.57 7.99
CA GLU A 159 1.02 -18.11 9.09
C GLU A 159 -0.30 -17.35 9.18
N ASN A 160 -1.39 -18.06 9.42
CA ASN A 160 -2.72 -17.48 9.57
C ASN A 160 -3.30 -17.89 10.92
N GLY A 161 -4.10 -17.00 11.49
CA GLY A 161 -4.84 -17.28 12.71
C GLY A 161 -6.09 -16.42 12.79
N GLY A 162 -7.01 -16.82 13.66
CA GLY A 162 -8.25 -16.11 13.93
C GLY A 162 -8.60 -16.21 15.41
N ILE A 163 -9.64 -15.48 15.81
CA ILE A 163 -10.22 -15.51 17.15
C ILE A 163 -11.37 -16.52 17.14
#